data_185a30f898dee026dfcff756a2a17342
#
_entry.id   185a30f898dee026dfcff756a2a17342
#
_cell.length_a   1.000
_cell.length_b   1.000
_cell.length_c   1.000
_cell.angle_alpha   90.00
_cell.angle_beta   90.00
_cell.angle_gamma   90.00
#
_symmetry.space_group_name_H-M   'P 1'
#
loop_
_entity.id
_entity.type
_entity.pdbx_description
1 polymer ?
#
loop_
_entity_poly.entity_id
_entity_poly.type
_entity_poly.pdbx_seq_one_letter_code
_entity_poly.pdbx_strand_id
1 'polypeptide(L)'
;RCITFGRCIKAGRCIEAGWGIKAGRGIEAGWGIEAGWGIEAGEGIKAGLGIEAGEGIEAGWGIEAGLGIEAGGGIEAGWGIEAGWGIEAGWGIKAGFQITCLLDITVRLRIFAGVCTWRLPSEEETKITCRIVKSGTVAFGLVVKA
;
A
#
# COMPACT_ATOMS: atom_id res chain seq x y z
N ARG A 1 -1.70 -22.06 -0.89
CA ARG A 1 -0.51 -22.12 -1.75
C ARG A 1 -0.11 -20.71 -2.18
N CYS A 2 1.20 -20.47 -2.40
CA CYS A 2 1.68 -19.20 -2.96
C CYS A 2 1.37 -19.12 -4.46
N ILE A 3 1.10 -17.89 -4.92
CA ILE A 3 1.08 -17.54 -6.33
C ILE A 3 2.37 -16.79 -6.61
N THR A 4 3.23 -17.34 -7.47
CA THR A 4 4.52 -16.70 -7.81
C THR A 4 4.67 -16.64 -9.33
N PHE A 5 4.94 -15.44 -9.84
CA PHE A 5 5.18 -15.20 -11.26
C PHE A 5 6.40 -14.31 -11.48
N GLY A 6 7.25 -14.67 -12.41
CA GLY A 6 8.43 -13.85 -12.78
C GLY A 6 8.11 -12.55 -13.52
N ARG A 7 6.87 -12.37 -13.96
CA ARG A 7 6.35 -11.17 -14.65
C ARG A 7 5.14 -10.61 -13.90
N CYS A 8 4.15 -10.10 -14.63
CA CYS A 8 2.91 -9.58 -14.05
C CYS A 8 1.92 -10.70 -13.72
N ILE A 9 1.14 -10.48 -12.69
CA ILE A 9 -0.08 -11.23 -12.40
C ILE A 9 -1.25 -10.30 -12.69
N LYS A 10 -2.15 -10.70 -13.59
CA LYS A 10 -3.34 -9.93 -13.93
C LYS A 10 -4.57 -10.79 -13.89
N ALA A 11 -5.63 -10.31 -13.27
CA ALA A 11 -6.94 -10.94 -13.24
C ALA A 11 -8.05 -9.91 -13.47
N GLY A 12 -9.06 -10.29 -14.24
CA GLY A 12 -10.26 -9.46 -14.45
C GLY A 12 -11.14 -9.36 -13.20
N ARG A 13 -10.99 -10.31 -12.26
CA ARG A 13 -11.67 -10.32 -10.95
C ARG A 13 -10.67 -10.31 -9.81
N CYS A 14 -10.86 -11.18 -8.82
CA CYS A 14 -9.97 -11.28 -7.66
C CYS A 14 -8.71 -12.09 -7.95
N ILE A 15 -7.66 -11.78 -7.20
CA ILE A 15 -6.48 -12.61 -7.03
C ILE A 15 -6.46 -13.01 -5.56
N GLU A 16 -6.62 -14.30 -5.27
CA GLU A 16 -6.66 -14.83 -3.90
C GLU A 16 -5.61 -15.93 -3.73
N ALA A 17 -4.87 -15.86 -2.65
CA ALA A 17 -3.91 -16.89 -2.27
C ALA A 17 -3.96 -17.17 -0.78
N GLY A 18 -4.07 -18.42 -0.39
CA GLY A 18 -4.03 -18.81 1.04
C GLY A 18 -2.71 -18.50 1.73
N TRP A 19 -1.62 -18.27 0.95
CA TRP A 19 -0.33 -17.83 1.49
C TRP A 19 0.04 -16.48 0.88
N GLY A 20 1.12 -16.39 0.13
CA GLY A 20 1.56 -15.13 -0.45
C GLY A 20 1.32 -15.00 -1.94
N ILE A 21 1.34 -13.79 -2.42
CA ILE A 21 1.30 -13.42 -3.84
C ILE A 21 2.59 -12.67 -4.14
N LYS A 22 3.37 -13.18 -5.12
CA LYS A 22 4.62 -12.54 -5.54
C LYS A 22 4.70 -12.41 -7.05
N ALA A 23 4.97 -11.21 -7.53
CA ALA A 23 5.22 -10.95 -8.94
C ALA A 23 6.56 -10.23 -9.14
N GLY A 24 7.32 -10.64 -10.16
CA GLY A 24 8.56 -9.96 -10.53
C GLY A 24 8.34 -8.54 -11.04
N ARG A 25 7.13 -8.23 -11.55
CA ARG A 25 6.69 -6.89 -11.93
C ARG A 25 5.42 -6.51 -11.16
N GLY A 26 4.31 -6.27 -11.84
CA GLY A 26 3.10 -5.77 -11.23
C GLY A 26 2.06 -6.84 -10.89
N ILE A 27 1.19 -6.51 -9.96
CA ILE A 27 -0.01 -7.28 -9.63
C ILE A 27 -1.21 -6.38 -9.89
N GLU A 28 -2.14 -6.84 -10.71
CA GLU A 28 -3.33 -6.07 -11.07
C GLU A 28 -4.58 -6.95 -11.04
N ALA A 29 -5.58 -6.53 -10.30
CA ALA A 29 -6.89 -7.17 -10.24
C ALA A 29 -8.01 -6.18 -10.51
N GLY A 30 -9.01 -6.58 -11.29
CA GLY A 30 -10.19 -5.76 -11.55
C GLY A 30 -11.03 -5.53 -10.28
N TRP A 31 -10.98 -6.45 -9.33
CA TRP A 31 -11.67 -6.35 -8.04
C TRP A 31 -10.65 -6.30 -6.89
N GLY A 32 -10.47 -7.36 -6.16
CA GLY A 32 -9.62 -7.40 -4.98
C GLY A 32 -8.37 -8.25 -5.13
N ILE A 33 -7.40 -7.99 -4.27
CA ILE A 33 -6.20 -8.80 -4.08
C ILE A 33 -6.16 -9.22 -2.63
N GLU A 34 -6.17 -10.52 -2.35
CA GLU A 34 -6.15 -11.07 -1.01
C GLU A 34 -5.07 -12.14 -0.86
N ALA A 35 -4.28 -12.04 0.19
CA ALA A 35 -3.30 -13.05 0.54
C ALA A 35 -3.31 -13.34 2.03
N GLY A 36 -3.28 -14.63 2.41
CA GLY A 36 -3.19 -15.04 3.81
C GLY A 36 -1.89 -14.60 4.50
N TRP A 37 -0.83 -14.37 3.73
CA TRP A 37 0.44 -13.81 4.20
C TRP A 37 0.72 -12.48 3.52
N GLY A 38 1.77 -12.37 2.72
CA GLY A 38 2.19 -11.12 2.11
C GLY A 38 1.88 -11.00 0.63
N ILE A 39 1.87 -9.77 0.16
CA ILE A 39 1.77 -9.41 -1.26
C ILE A 39 3.02 -8.63 -1.63
N GLU A 40 3.78 -9.11 -2.61
CA GLU A 40 5.03 -8.49 -3.06
C GLU A 40 5.03 -8.31 -4.58
N ALA A 41 5.33 -7.11 -5.03
CA ALA A 41 5.52 -6.81 -6.45
C ALA A 41 6.79 -5.98 -6.68
N GLY A 42 7.58 -6.37 -7.68
CA GLY A 42 8.76 -5.60 -8.09
C GLY A 42 8.43 -4.19 -8.64
N GLU A 43 7.22 -4.03 -9.16
CA GLU A 43 6.67 -2.74 -9.62
C GLU A 43 5.45 -2.37 -8.78
N GLY A 44 4.28 -2.16 -9.38
CA GLY A 44 3.10 -1.70 -8.69
C GLY A 44 2.10 -2.79 -8.31
N ILE A 45 1.26 -2.49 -7.34
CA ILE A 45 0.10 -3.30 -6.96
C ILE A 45 -1.14 -2.45 -7.16
N LYS A 46 -2.10 -2.96 -7.95
CA LYS A 46 -3.34 -2.26 -8.25
C LYS A 46 -4.56 -3.17 -8.12
N ALA A 47 -5.55 -2.70 -7.38
CA ALA A 47 -6.86 -3.35 -7.27
C ALA A 47 -8.00 -2.37 -7.49
N GLY A 48 -9.03 -2.78 -8.23
CA GLY A 48 -10.23 -1.99 -8.44
C GLY A 48 -11.04 -1.78 -7.16
N LEU A 49 -10.95 -2.71 -6.21
CA LEU A 49 -11.55 -2.60 -4.88
C LEU A 49 -10.46 -2.58 -3.80
N GLY A 50 -10.36 -3.62 -2.99
CA GLY A 50 -9.44 -3.67 -1.85
C GLY A 50 -8.18 -4.48 -2.09
N ILE A 51 -7.18 -4.22 -1.26
CA ILE A 51 -5.96 -5.02 -1.13
C ILE A 51 -5.86 -5.44 0.33
N GLU A 52 -5.80 -6.75 0.58
CA GLU A 52 -5.72 -7.31 1.93
C GLU A 52 -4.59 -8.34 2.03
N ALA A 53 -3.78 -8.22 3.07
CA ALA A 53 -2.74 -9.19 3.38
C ALA A 53 -2.68 -9.49 4.87
N GLY A 54 -2.57 -10.77 5.23
CA GLY A 54 -2.40 -11.20 6.64
C GLY A 54 -1.10 -10.71 7.26
N GLU A 55 -0.07 -10.48 6.43
CA GLU A 55 1.21 -9.89 6.84
C GLU A 55 1.46 -8.57 6.11
N GLY A 56 2.51 -8.45 5.32
CA GLY A 56 2.90 -7.20 4.69
C GLY A 56 2.48 -7.05 3.23
N ILE A 57 2.43 -5.80 2.79
CA ILE A 57 2.24 -5.43 1.39
C ILE A 57 3.46 -4.61 0.96
N GLU A 58 4.16 -5.06 -0.07
CA GLU A 58 5.37 -4.40 -0.58
C GLU A 58 5.31 -4.22 -2.09
N ALA A 59 5.58 -3.01 -2.55
CA ALA A 59 5.69 -2.69 -3.97
C ALA A 59 6.92 -1.84 -4.24
N GLY A 60 7.68 -2.19 -5.28
CA GLY A 60 8.83 -1.38 -5.72
C GLY A 60 8.42 0.02 -6.21
N TRP A 61 7.19 0.16 -6.72
CA TRP A 61 6.61 1.45 -7.12
C TRP A 61 5.44 1.82 -6.21
N GLY A 62 4.24 1.92 -6.76
CA GLY A 62 3.07 2.36 -6.01
C GLY A 62 2.10 1.24 -5.64
N ILE A 63 1.26 1.53 -4.66
CA ILE A 63 0.13 0.69 -4.25
C ILE A 63 -1.14 1.51 -4.44
N GLU A 64 -2.10 1.01 -5.21
CA GLU A 64 -3.35 1.68 -5.52
C GLU A 64 -4.54 0.74 -5.29
N ALA A 65 -5.52 1.18 -4.51
CA ALA A 65 -6.76 0.47 -4.29
C ALA A 65 -7.97 1.41 -4.42
N GLY A 66 -9.00 0.99 -5.13
CA GLY A 66 -10.25 1.76 -5.26
C GLY A 66 -11.01 1.94 -3.95
N LEU A 67 -10.84 1.02 -3.01
CA LEU A 67 -11.39 1.12 -1.65
C LEU A 67 -10.26 1.15 -0.62
N GLY A 68 -10.13 0.12 0.20
CA GLY A 68 -9.17 0.08 1.29
C GLY A 68 -7.91 -0.72 1.00
N ILE A 69 -6.88 -0.42 1.78
CA ILE A 69 -5.65 -1.22 1.86
C ILE A 69 -5.49 -1.66 3.30
N GLU A 70 -5.42 -2.98 3.54
CA GLU A 70 -5.29 -3.55 4.87
C GLU A 70 -4.13 -4.55 4.92
N ALA A 71 -3.26 -4.42 5.93
CA ALA A 71 -2.18 -5.35 6.17
C ALA A 71 -2.04 -5.64 7.67
N GLY A 72 -1.93 -6.91 8.04
CA GLY A 72 -1.63 -7.30 9.43
C GLY A 72 -0.23 -6.88 9.88
N GLY A 73 0.70 -6.69 8.94
CA GLY A 73 2.04 -6.14 9.14
C GLY A 73 2.20 -4.73 8.63
N GLY A 74 3.27 -4.48 7.88
CA GLY A 74 3.56 -3.18 7.30
C GLY A 74 3.12 -3.03 5.84
N ILE A 75 2.98 -1.79 5.42
CA ILE A 75 2.75 -1.42 4.02
C ILE A 75 3.93 -0.58 3.54
N GLU A 76 4.63 -1.02 2.51
CA GLU A 76 5.76 -0.30 1.95
C GLU A 76 5.63 -0.13 0.43
N ALA A 77 5.81 1.11 -0.04
CA ALA A 77 5.85 1.44 -1.45
C ALA A 77 7.07 2.33 -1.76
N GLY A 78 7.78 2.02 -2.82
CA GLY A 78 8.91 2.85 -3.28
C GLY A 78 8.48 4.22 -3.78
N TRP A 79 7.22 4.36 -4.23
CA TRP A 79 6.62 5.63 -4.63
C TRP A 79 5.48 6.00 -3.68
N GLY A 80 4.26 6.05 -4.15
CA GLY A 80 3.11 6.48 -3.37
C GLY A 80 2.16 5.34 -2.99
N ILE A 81 1.29 5.63 -2.03
CA ILE A 81 0.21 4.75 -1.61
C ILE A 81 -1.09 5.52 -1.76
N GLU A 82 -2.05 4.97 -2.48
CA GLU A 82 -3.35 5.58 -2.71
C GLU A 82 -4.48 4.58 -2.42
N ALA A 83 -5.44 5.00 -1.60
CA ALA A 83 -6.64 4.26 -1.30
C ALA A 83 -7.87 5.15 -1.41
N GLY A 84 -8.93 4.67 -2.05
CA GLY A 84 -10.19 5.41 -2.17
C GLY A 84 -10.89 5.63 -0.83
N TRP A 85 -10.69 4.75 0.14
CA TRP A 85 -11.27 4.88 1.49
C TRP A 85 -10.19 5.07 2.54
N GLY A 86 -9.72 4.00 3.15
CA GLY A 86 -8.78 4.06 4.24
C GLY A 86 -7.60 3.12 4.09
N ILE A 87 -6.61 3.31 4.95
CA ILE A 87 -5.40 2.50 5.00
C ILE A 87 -5.22 2.01 6.43
N GLU A 88 -5.10 0.70 6.61
CA GLU A 88 -4.84 0.07 7.90
C GLU A 88 -3.60 -0.81 7.85
N ALA A 89 -2.68 -0.62 8.80
CA ALA A 89 -1.50 -1.44 8.93
C ALA A 89 -1.24 -1.81 10.39
N GLY A 90 -1.01 -3.09 10.65
CA GLY A 90 -0.72 -3.59 11.99
C GLY A 90 0.60 -3.06 12.55
N TRP A 91 1.57 -2.69 11.70
CA TRP A 91 2.83 -2.09 12.13
C TRP A 91 2.92 -0.64 11.67
N GLY A 92 3.36 -0.38 10.48
CA GLY A 92 3.57 0.96 9.97
C GLY A 92 3.40 1.06 8.47
N ILE A 93 3.41 2.30 7.99
CA ILE A 93 3.29 2.63 6.58
C ILE A 93 4.51 3.43 6.16
N LYS A 94 5.13 3.05 5.03
CA LYS A 94 6.26 3.76 4.45
C LYS A 94 6.03 3.97 2.96
N ALA A 95 6.08 5.21 2.51
CA ALA A 95 6.01 5.58 1.11
C ALA A 95 7.21 6.45 0.73
N GLY A 96 7.78 6.20 -0.44
CA GLY A 96 8.83 7.05 -1.01
C GLY A 96 8.35 8.45 -1.31
N PHE A 97 7.05 8.59 -1.62
CA PHE A 97 6.37 9.87 -1.86
C PHE A 97 5.12 9.99 -1.01
N GLN A 98 4.03 10.50 -1.56
CA GLN A 98 2.79 10.76 -0.84
C GLN A 98 2.01 9.51 -0.42
N ILE A 99 1.19 9.69 0.60
CA ILE A 99 0.16 8.75 1.02
C ILE A 99 -1.18 9.47 0.93
N THR A 100 -2.14 8.90 0.21
CA THR A 100 -3.45 9.51 0.00
C THR A 100 -4.57 8.54 0.30
N CYS A 101 -5.52 8.96 1.11
CA CYS A 101 -6.82 8.30 1.26
C CYS A 101 -7.92 9.32 1.59
N LEU A 102 -9.19 8.97 1.35
CA LEU A 102 -10.31 9.87 1.62
C LEU A 102 -10.77 9.83 3.08
N LEU A 103 -10.61 8.69 3.74
CA LEU A 103 -11.08 8.51 5.11
C LEU A 103 -9.92 8.49 6.10
N ASP A 104 -9.67 7.34 6.70
CA ASP A 104 -8.83 7.26 7.88
C ASP A 104 -7.56 6.46 7.63
N ILE A 105 -6.49 6.83 8.32
CA ILE A 105 -5.28 6.03 8.40
C ILE A 105 -5.15 5.50 9.83
N THR A 106 -5.00 4.18 9.96
CA THR A 106 -4.83 3.49 11.24
C THR A 106 -3.55 2.66 11.19
N VAL A 107 -2.61 2.96 12.07
CA VAL A 107 -1.39 2.16 12.26
C VAL A 107 -1.06 2.01 13.73
N ARG A 108 -0.28 1.00 14.10
CA ARG A 108 0.19 0.84 15.49
C ARG A 108 1.44 1.63 15.79
N LEU A 109 2.35 1.76 14.83
CA LEU A 109 3.66 2.37 15.06
C LEU A 109 3.79 3.71 14.33
N ARG A 110 4.37 3.73 13.15
CA ARG A 110 4.79 4.97 12.49
C ARG A 110 4.35 5.06 11.04
N ILE A 111 4.18 6.29 10.57
CA ILE A 111 3.89 6.64 9.19
C ILE A 111 5.04 7.49 8.66
N PHE A 112 5.55 7.13 7.49
CA PHE A 112 6.59 7.83 6.77
C PHE A 112 6.13 8.09 5.34
N ALA A 113 6.02 9.36 4.94
CA ALA A 113 5.79 9.77 3.56
C ALA A 113 6.94 10.66 3.09
N GLY A 114 7.38 10.49 1.84
CA GLY A 114 8.50 11.24 1.29
C GLY A 114 9.87 10.67 1.65
N VAL A 115 9.97 9.37 1.95
CA VAL A 115 11.24 8.69 2.25
C VAL A 115 11.86 8.13 0.97
N CYS A 116 12.11 8.99 0.01
CA CYS A 116 12.77 8.63 -1.24
C CYS A 116 14.29 8.66 -1.08
N THR A 117 14.99 7.59 -1.49
CA THR A 117 16.43 7.43 -1.29
C THR A 117 17.27 7.90 -2.49
N TRP A 118 16.66 8.11 -3.66
CA TRP A 118 17.40 8.47 -4.89
C TRP A 118 17.26 9.95 -5.29
N ARG A 119 16.37 10.71 -4.66
CA ARG A 119 16.24 12.17 -4.78
C ARG A 119 15.51 12.78 -3.59
N LEU A 120 15.62 14.08 -3.43
CA LEU A 120 14.81 14.81 -2.47
C LEU A 120 13.37 14.93 -3.00
N PRO A 121 12.35 14.50 -2.25
CA PRO A 121 10.96 14.74 -2.60
C PRO A 121 10.62 16.24 -2.48
N SER A 122 9.66 16.70 -3.28
CA SER A 122 9.07 18.03 -3.10
C SER A 122 8.13 18.03 -1.88
N GLU A 123 7.72 19.20 -1.41
CA GLU A 123 6.76 19.32 -0.30
C GLU A 123 5.43 18.60 -0.60
N GLU A 124 4.97 18.68 -1.85
CA GLU A 124 3.76 17.98 -2.30
C GLU A 124 3.89 16.45 -2.19
N GLU A 125 5.07 15.94 -2.48
CA GLU A 125 5.37 14.51 -2.44
C GLU A 125 5.61 13.96 -1.04
N THR A 126 5.66 14.80 -0.02
CA THR A 126 5.74 14.39 1.39
C THR A 126 4.37 14.42 2.09
N LYS A 127 3.28 14.75 1.36
CA LYS A 127 1.96 14.86 1.95
C LYS A 127 1.35 13.52 2.31
N ILE A 128 0.69 13.51 3.45
CA ILE A 128 -0.21 12.46 3.92
C ILE A 128 -1.61 13.07 3.90
N THR A 129 -2.36 12.80 2.82
CA THR A 129 -3.71 13.35 2.64
C THR A 129 -4.73 12.35 3.14
N CYS A 130 -5.45 12.69 4.20
CA CYS A 130 -6.51 11.88 4.77
C CYS A 130 -7.47 12.74 5.60
N ARG A 131 -8.65 12.18 5.93
CA ARG A 131 -9.57 12.86 6.86
C ARG A 131 -8.99 12.91 8.27
N ILE A 132 -8.46 11.79 8.76
CA ILE A 132 -7.85 11.68 10.08
C ILE A 132 -6.84 10.52 10.16
N VAL A 133 -5.78 10.72 10.91
CA VAL A 133 -4.93 9.63 11.41
C VAL A 133 -5.49 9.21 12.77
N LYS A 134 -6.19 8.07 12.82
CA LYS A 134 -6.82 7.57 14.04
C LYS A 134 -5.83 7.07 15.07
N SER A 135 -4.77 6.43 14.62
CA SER A 135 -3.71 5.92 15.50
C SER A 135 -2.37 5.88 14.78
N GLY A 136 -1.30 5.78 15.54
CA GLY A 136 0.08 5.83 15.06
C GLY A 136 0.70 7.22 15.15
N THR A 137 2.00 7.27 14.90
CA THR A 137 2.77 8.50 14.91
C THR A 137 3.29 8.81 13.52
N VAL A 138 2.98 10.00 13.02
CA VAL A 138 3.60 10.50 11.79
C VAL A 138 5.05 10.87 12.12
N ALA A 139 5.99 10.04 11.67
CA ALA A 139 7.41 10.25 11.92
C ALA A 139 8.06 11.12 10.85
N PHE A 140 7.54 11.10 9.63
CA PHE A 140 7.94 11.96 8.53
C PHE A 140 6.79 12.16 7.53
N GLY A 141 6.60 13.37 7.07
CA GLY A 141 5.54 13.77 6.15
C GLY A 141 4.63 14.84 6.75
N LEU A 142 3.93 15.55 5.89
CA LEU A 142 2.99 16.61 6.25
C LEU A 142 1.55 16.08 6.14
N VAL A 143 0.83 16.03 7.26
CA VAL A 143 -0.59 15.66 7.27
C VAL A 143 -1.43 16.79 6.73
N VAL A 144 -2.20 16.52 5.69
CA VAL A 144 -3.14 17.45 5.07
C VAL A 144 -4.52 16.82 5.12
N LYS A 145 -5.51 17.61 5.50
CA LYS A 145 -6.89 17.15 5.57
C LYS A 145 -7.47 16.99 4.16
N ALA A 146 -8.04 15.81 3.87
CA ALA A 146 -8.75 15.53 2.63
C ALA A 146 -10.08 16.27 2.54
#